data_877b7082fee8a0ac577ee4f8c70e18e5
#
_entry.id   877b7082fee8a0ac577ee4f8c70e18e5
#
_cell.length_a   1.000
_cell.length_b   1.000
_cell.length_c   1.000
_cell.angle_alpha   90.00
_cell.angle_beta   90.00
_cell.angle_gamma   90.00
#
_symmetry.space_group_name_H-M   'P 1'
#
loop_
_entity.id
_entity.type
_entity.pdbx_description
1 polymer ?
#
loop_
_entity_poly.entity_id
_entity_poly.type
_entity_poly.pdbx_seq_one_letter_code
_entity_poly.pdbx_strand_id
1 'polypeptide(L)'
;DIESFTVGEIQVRGEANIINKTQTSLIEVPIEQIKTIPALLGEVDIIKAIQLLPGVQSSEGTSGFYVRGGGPDQNLILLDGVPVYNASHIGGIFSVFNADAVKSVRLTKGGFPARFGGRLSSVLQIDMKEGNSKQFKGDFTVGLVSSKFTLEGPIIKDKTSFIISGRRTYIDLIAAPFVNAASTPGSSTDLILYFYDLNAKINHKISKKNRIFFSAYTGKDKLGI
;
A
#
# COMPACT_ATOMS: atom_id res chain seq x y z
N ASP A 1 -46.09 -3.35 -31.12
CA ASP A 1 -45.88 -2.47 -29.94
C ASP A 1 -44.46 -2.54 -29.53
N ILE A 2 -43.73 -1.43 -29.77
CA ILE A 2 -42.34 -1.29 -29.34
C ILE A 2 -42.39 -0.66 -27.94
N GLU A 3 -42.12 -1.45 -26.91
CA GLU A 3 -41.93 -0.92 -25.57
C GLU A 3 -40.66 -0.07 -25.53
N SER A 4 -40.80 1.23 -25.35
CA SER A 4 -39.68 2.14 -25.16
C SER A 4 -39.15 1.98 -23.72
N PHE A 5 -37.97 1.38 -23.57
CA PHE A 5 -37.24 1.41 -22.33
C PHE A 5 -36.69 2.83 -22.11
N THR A 6 -37.26 3.56 -21.18
CA THR A 6 -36.66 4.80 -20.65
C THR A 6 -35.48 4.42 -19.77
N VAL A 7 -34.27 4.53 -20.28
CA VAL A 7 -33.07 4.47 -19.46
C VAL A 7 -33.07 5.73 -18.59
N GLY A 8 -33.17 5.55 -17.26
CA GLY A 8 -33.10 6.65 -16.33
C GLY A 8 -31.80 7.40 -16.50
N GLU A 9 -31.87 8.73 -16.50
CA GLU A 9 -30.73 9.64 -16.62
C GLU A 9 -29.65 9.29 -15.58
N ILE A 10 -28.50 8.81 -16.03
CA ILE A 10 -27.33 8.60 -15.17
C ILE A 10 -26.74 9.98 -14.92
N GLN A 11 -27.12 10.64 -13.84
CA GLN A 11 -26.46 11.85 -13.39
C GLN A 11 -25.05 11.49 -12.87
N VAL A 12 -24.06 11.66 -13.71
CA VAL A 12 -22.67 11.71 -13.28
C VAL A 12 -22.48 13.05 -12.54
N ARG A 13 -22.70 13.03 -11.24
CA ARG A 13 -22.30 14.15 -10.37
C ARG A 13 -20.78 14.13 -10.30
N GLY A 14 -20.12 14.96 -11.11
CA GLY A 14 -18.73 15.32 -10.84
C GLY A 14 -18.59 15.77 -9.39
N GLU A 15 -17.46 15.51 -8.74
CA GLU A 15 -17.21 15.86 -7.33
C GLU A 15 -17.47 17.36 -7.09
N ALA A 16 -18.72 17.72 -6.78
CA ALA A 16 -19.17 19.08 -6.50
C ALA A 16 -18.56 19.66 -5.19
N ASN A 17 -17.63 18.94 -4.54
CA ASN A 17 -17.13 19.29 -3.22
C ASN A 17 -15.71 19.85 -3.17
N ILE A 18 -15.08 20.17 -4.31
CA ILE A 18 -13.74 20.78 -4.31
C ILE A 18 -13.78 22.16 -3.64
N ILE A 19 -14.86 22.90 -3.82
CA ILE A 19 -15.03 24.26 -3.26
C ILE A 19 -15.20 24.25 -1.74
N ASN A 20 -15.72 23.17 -1.16
CA ASN A 20 -15.96 23.03 0.28
C ASN A 20 -14.85 22.23 1.01
N LYS A 21 -13.83 21.73 0.30
CA LYS A 21 -12.68 21.09 0.95
C LYS A 21 -11.77 22.16 1.56
N THR A 22 -11.77 22.26 2.87
CA THR A 22 -10.86 23.14 3.64
C THR A 22 -9.37 22.81 3.45
N GLN A 23 -9.05 21.65 2.86
CA GLN A 23 -7.70 21.17 2.59
C GLN A 23 -7.43 21.15 1.09
N THR A 24 -6.91 22.24 0.56
CA THR A 24 -6.59 22.39 -0.87
C THR A 24 -5.42 21.53 -1.36
N SER A 25 -4.61 21.00 -0.43
CA SER A 25 -3.39 20.21 -0.74
C SER A 25 -3.56 18.70 -0.57
N LEU A 26 -4.78 18.22 -0.26
CA LEU A 26 -5.07 16.80 -0.10
C LEU A 26 -5.37 16.16 -1.46
N ILE A 27 -4.62 15.12 -1.79
CA ILE A 27 -4.88 14.24 -2.93
C ILE A 27 -5.23 12.87 -2.37
N GLU A 28 -6.39 12.36 -2.72
CA GLU A 28 -6.79 10.98 -2.45
C GLU A 28 -6.64 10.17 -3.73
N VAL A 29 -5.88 9.07 -3.65
CA VAL A 29 -5.66 8.16 -4.78
C VAL A 29 -6.40 6.87 -4.48
N PRO A 30 -7.46 6.53 -5.23
CA PRO A 30 -8.14 5.26 -5.10
C PRO A 30 -7.18 4.10 -5.36
N ILE A 31 -7.27 3.04 -4.55
CA ILE A 31 -6.37 1.89 -4.68
C ILE A 31 -6.52 1.19 -6.04
N GLU A 32 -7.70 1.24 -6.63
CA GLU A 32 -7.98 0.70 -7.96
C GLU A 32 -7.15 1.39 -9.04
N GLN A 33 -6.95 2.71 -8.94
CA GLN A 33 -6.07 3.45 -9.86
C GLN A 33 -4.60 3.06 -9.66
N ILE A 34 -4.17 2.88 -8.42
CA ILE A 34 -2.82 2.43 -8.11
C ILE A 34 -2.56 1.06 -8.74
N LYS A 35 -3.54 0.16 -8.71
CA LYS A 35 -3.44 -1.18 -9.30
C LYS A 35 -3.37 -1.21 -10.83
N THR A 36 -3.77 -0.14 -11.52
CA THR A 36 -3.65 -0.04 -12.98
C THR A 36 -2.28 0.45 -13.46
N ILE A 37 -1.46 0.97 -12.54
CA ILE A 37 -0.11 1.43 -12.88
C ILE A 37 0.79 0.22 -13.16
N PRO A 38 1.65 0.28 -14.21
CA PRO A 38 2.58 -0.80 -14.51
C PRO A 38 3.41 -1.18 -13.29
N ALA A 39 3.34 -2.44 -12.92
CA ALA A 39 3.98 -2.97 -11.74
C ALA A 39 5.44 -3.32 -12.01
N LEU A 40 6.36 -2.91 -11.15
CA LEU A 40 7.75 -3.32 -11.22
C LEU A 40 7.85 -4.81 -10.86
N LEU A 41 8.32 -5.64 -11.79
CA LEU A 41 8.44 -7.08 -11.62
C LEU A 41 7.11 -7.78 -11.20
N GLY A 42 5.98 -7.18 -11.58
CA GLY A 42 4.65 -7.71 -11.23
C GLY A 42 4.14 -7.28 -9.83
N GLU A 43 4.88 -6.44 -9.11
CA GLU A 43 4.47 -5.91 -7.80
C GLU A 43 3.94 -4.48 -7.92
N VAL A 44 2.68 -4.30 -7.51
CA VAL A 44 2.06 -2.98 -7.40
C VAL A 44 2.62 -2.26 -6.19
N ASP A 45 3.29 -1.12 -6.42
CA ASP A 45 3.95 -0.35 -5.39
C ASP A 45 3.25 1.00 -5.16
N ILE A 46 2.75 1.20 -3.93
CA ILE A 46 2.03 2.42 -3.54
C ILE A 46 2.93 3.65 -3.60
N ILE A 47 4.18 3.53 -3.14
CA ILE A 47 5.12 4.67 -3.15
C ILE A 47 5.46 5.06 -4.58
N LYS A 48 5.68 4.07 -5.47
CA LYS A 48 5.93 4.34 -6.90
C LYS A 48 4.73 5.05 -7.55
N ALA A 49 3.51 4.66 -7.19
CA ALA A 49 2.31 5.35 -7.66
C ALA A 49 2.24 6.81 -7.17
N ILE A 50 2.59 7.07 -5.92
CA ILE A 50 2.63 8.42 -5.36
C ILE A 50 3.69 9.29 -6.04
N GLN A 51 4.82 8.72 -6.44
CA GLN A 51 5.87 9.43 -7.17
C GLN A 51 5.43 9.97 -8.55
N LEU A 52 4.35 9.43 -9.12
CA LEU A 52 3.77 9.92 -10.39
C LEU A 52 2.85 11.15 -10.21
N LEU A 53 2.55 11.54 -8.97
CA LEU A 53 1.66 12.66 -8.72
C LEU A 53 2.34 14.02 -8.99
N PRO A 54 1.61 15.02 -9.49
CA PRO A 54 2.16 16.36 -9.70
C PRO A 54 2.79 16.94 -8.43
N GLY A 55 4.02 17.47 -8.53
CA GLY A 55 4.76 18.05 -7.40
C GLY A 55 5.35 17.02 -6.43
N VAL A 56 5.42 15.77 -6.85
CA VAL A 56 6.18 14.69 -6.22
C VAL A 56 7.27 14.28 -7.18
N GLN A 57 8.49 14.09 -6.67
CA GLN A 57 9.64 13.62 -7.44
C GLN A 57 10.16 12.34 -6.80
N SER A 58 10.56 11.38 -7.63
CA SER A 58 11.21 10.17 -7.15
C SER A 58 12.64 10.46 -6.70
N SER A 59 13.08 9.77 -5.66
CA SER A 59 14.50 9.66 -5.39
C SER A 59 15.10 8.58 -6.28
N GLU A 60 16.20 8.86 -6.95
CA GLU A 60 16.86 7.90 -7.83
C GLU A 60 17.21 6.61 -7.06
N GLY A 61 16.78 5.48 -7.61
CA GLY A 61 17.12 4.14 -7.11
C GLY A 61 16.48 3.75 -5.77
N THR A 62 15.62 4.58 -5.16
CA THR A 62 15.01 4.30 -3.86
C THR A 62 13.49 4.52 -3.85
N SER A 63 12.80 4.00 -2.81
CA SER A 63 11.38 4.31 -2.55
C SER A 63 11.19 5.69 -1.90
N GLY A 64 12.23 6.48 -1.73
CA GLY A 64 12.13 7.86 -1.26
C GLY A 64 11.40 8.74 -2.27
N PHE A 65 10.74 9.78 -1.78
CA PHE A 65 10.11 10.78 -2.64
C PHE A 65 10.26 12.17 -2.04
N TYR A 66 10.40 13.15 -2.94
CA TYR A 66 10.48 14.56 -2.62
C TYR A 66 9.14 15.21 -2.89
N VAL A 67 8.64 16.02 -1.97
CA VAL A 67 7.40 16.77 -2.16
C VAL A 67 7.69 18.25 -2.08
N ARG A 68 7.44 18.98 -3.18
CA ARG A 68 7.66 20.44 -3.25
C ARG A 68 9.06 20.87 -2.78
N GLY A 69 10.08 20.08 -3.08
CA GLY A 69 11.47 20.35 -2.69
C GLY A 69 11.88 19.85 -1.31
N GLY A 70 10.95 19.33 -0.50
CA GLY A 70 11.29 18.71 0.78
C GLY A 70 11.77 17.27 0.59
N GLY A 71 12.81 16.88 1.34
CA GLY A 71 13.46 15.58 1.25
C GLY A 71 12.63 14.40 1.75
N PRO A 72 13.05 13.16 1.48
CA PRO A 72 12.32 11.97 1.90
C PRO A 72 12.15 11.86 3.42
N ASP A 73 13.11 12.33 4.19
CA ASP A 73 13.11 12.39 5.65
C ASP A 73 12.08 13.40 6.22
N GLN A 74 11.61 14.34 5.38
CA GLN A 74 10.63 15.36 5.74
C GLN A 74 9.18 14.94 5.47
N ASN A 75 8.96 13.74 4.97
CA ASN A 75 7.63 13.18 4.73
C ASN A 75 7.19 12.32 5.92
N LEU A 76 5.99 12.55 6.43
CA LEU A 76 5.37 11.69 7.43
C LEU A 76 4.57 10.59 6.73
N ILE A 77 4.99 9.35 6.89
CA ILE A 77 4.30 8.19 6.32
C ILE A 77 3.58 7.47 7.46
N LEU A 78 2.26 7.31 7.32
CA LEU A 78 1.40 6.71 8.32
C LEU A 78 0.69 5.47 7.75
N LEU A 79 0.76 4.35 8.45
CA LEU A 79 -0.07 3.17 8.21
C LEU A 79 -1.10 3.05 9.33
N ASP A 80 -2.39 3.18 9.01
CA ASP A 80 -3.48 3.24 10.00
C ASP A 80 -3.24 4.27 11.12
N GLY A 81 -2.58 5.38 10.81
CA GLY A 81 -2.25 6.45 11.77
C GLY A 81 -0.95 6.24 12.55
N VAL A 82 -0.24 5.14 12.37
CA VAL A 82 1.04 4.84 13.03
C VAL A 82 2.20 5.22 12.10
N PRO A 83 3.21 5.97 12.58
CA PRO A 83 4.37 6.34 11.77
C PRO A 83 5.18 5.11 11.34
N VAL A 84 5.49 5.05 10.03
CA VAL A 84 6.38 4.08 9.43
C VAL A 84 7.69 4.77 9.09
N TYR A 85 8.76 4.45 9.81
CA TYR A 85 10.06 5.10 9.64
C TYR A 85 10.83 4.59 8.43
N ASN A 86 10.78 3.27 8.19
CA ASN A 86 11.34 2.67 7.00
C ASN A 86 10.20 2.11 6.13
N ALA A 87 9.89 2.82 5.06
CA ALA A 87 8.77 2.49 4.17
C ALA A 87 9.17 1.60 2.99
N SER A 88 10.37 0.99 3.03
CA SER A 88 10.91 0.26 1.89
C SER A 88 11.68 -1.00 2.28
N HIS A 89 11.70 -1.95 1.36
CA HIS A 89 12.49 -3.18 1.38
C HIS A 89 13.63 -3.13 0.36
N ILE A 90 14.66 -3.92 0.60
CA ILE A 90 15.80 -4.13 -0.32
C ILE A 90 16.36 -2.79 -0.80
N GLY A 91 16.76 -1.94 0.15
CA GLY A 91 17.39 -0.65 -0.16
C GLY A 91 16.52 0.35 -0.91
N GLY A 92 15.19 0.16 -0.95
CA GLY A 92 14.27 1.10 -1.59
C GLY A 92 13.64 0.60 -2.89
N ILE A 93 13.85 -0.65 -3.28
CA ILE A 93 13.29 -1.19 -4.53
C ILE A 93 11.78 -1.40 -4.40
N PHE A 94 11.30 -1.91 -3.27
CA PHE A 94 9.90 -2.18 -2.99
C PHE A 94 9.43 -1.43 -1.76
N SER A 95 8.16 -0.98 -1.76
CA SER A 95 7.54 -0.43 -0.55
C SER A 95 7.08 -1.55 0.39
N VAL A 96 6.99 -1.23 1.68
CA VAL A 96 6.48 -2.15 2.72
C VAL A 96 4.96 -2.34 2.63
N PHE A 97 4.27 -1.60 1.77
CA PHE A 97 2.82 -1.57 1.70
C PHE A 97 2.28 -2.59 0.69
N ASN A 98 1.53 -3.57 1.18
CA ASN A 98 0.82 -4.50 0.30
C ASN A 98 -0.48 -3.86 -0.21
N ALA A 99 -0.54 -3.54 -1.51
CA ALA A 99 -1.69 -2.89 -2.15
C ALA A 99 -3.00 -3.67 -1.99
N ASP A 100 -2.95 -5.00 -1.80
CA ASP A 100 -4.15 -5.82 -1.64
C ASP A 100 -4.80 -5.65 -0.26
N ALA A 101 -4.01 -5.27 0.76
CA ALA A 101 -4.50 -4.97 2.10
C ALA A 101 -4.91 -3.50 2.29
N VAL A 102 -4.56 -2.61 1.35
CA VAL A 102 -4.82 -1.17 1.45
C VAL A 102 -6.20 -0.82 0.93
N LYS A 103 -6.88 0.10 1.62
CA LYS A 103 -8.19 0.66 1.26
C LYS A 103 -8.07 2.00 0.55
N SER A 104 -7.27 2.91 1.11
CA SER A 104 -7.11 4.26 0.57
C SER A 104 -5.72 4.81 0.84
N VAL A 105 -5.29 5.69 -0.05
CA VAL A 105 -4.01 6.40 0.05
C VAL A 105 -4.28 7.89 -0.09
N ARG A 106 -3.83 8.67 0.87
CA ARG A 106 -4.03 10.12 0.91
C ARG A 106 -2.71 10.83 1.11
N LEU A 107 -2.37 11.73 0.18
CA LEU A 107 -1.19 12.57 0.26
C LEU A 107 -1.60 14.03 0.51
N THR A 108 -1.13 14.62 1.60
CA THR A 108 -1.26 16.04 1.87
C THR A 108 0.08 16.73 1.65
N LYS A 109 0.15 17.61 0.65
CA LYS A 109 1.38 18.30 0.23
C LYS A 109 1.49 19.67 0.87
N GLY A 110 1.96 19.74 2.12
CA GLY A 110 1.99 20.99 2.93
C GLY A 110 0.62 21.43 3.40
N GLY A 111 0.57 22.35 4.36
CA GLY A 111 -0.69 22.82 4.94
C GLY A 111 -1.51 21.75 5.62
N PHE A 112 -0.87 20.73 6.17
CA PHE A 112 -1.54 19.63 6.86
C PHE A 112 -2.06 20.09 8.23
N PRO A 113 -3.16 19.48 8.73
CA PRO A 113 -3.74 19.82 10.03
C PRO A 113 -2.74 19.69 11.19
N ALA A 114 -2.92 20.49 12.24
CA ALA A 114 -2.04 20.54 13.43
C ALA A 114 -1.89 19.19 14.17
N ARG A 115 -2.80 18.23 13.94
CA ARG A 115 -2.70 16.86 14.47
C ARG A 115 -1.50 16.07 13.91
N PHE A 116 -0.95 16.52 12.79
CA PHE A 116 0.23 15.91 12.19
C PHE A 116 1.44 16.80 12.47
N GLY A 117 2.42 16.25 13.14
CA GLY A 117 3.66 16.94 13.49
C GLY A 117 4.89 16.12 13.16
N GLY A 118 6.08 16.70 13.44
CA GLY A 118 7.35 16.00 13.34
C GLY A 118 7.92 15.86 11.91
N ARG A 119 7.23 16.35 10.88
CA ARG A 119 7.69 16.41 9.50
C ARG A 119 7.24 17.70 8.83
N LEU A 120 7.97 18.16 7.80
CA LEU A 120 7.82 19.50 7.25
C LEU A 120 7.23 19.55 5.84
N SER A 121 7.39 18.49 5.05
CA SER A 121 7.05 18.52 3.63
C SER A 121 5.66 17.97 3.34
N SER A 122 5.39 16.75 3.71
CA SER A 122 4.11 16.10 3.41
C SER A 122 3.67 15.09 4.45
N VAL A 123 2.39 14.71 4.38
CA VAL A 123 1.81 13.60 5.14
C VAL A 123 1.19 12.61 4.16
N LEU A 124 1.73 11.40 4.12
CA LEU A 124 1.18 10.26 3.39
C LEU A 124 0.45 9.34 4.36
N GLN A 125 -0.86 9.25 4.23
CA GLN A 125 -1.70 8.37 5.03
C GLN A 125 -2.13 7.18 4.19
N ILE A 126 -1.88 5.99 4.70
CA ILE A 126 -2.25 4.71 4.10
C ILE A 126 -3.16 4.01 5.07
N ASP A 127 -4.41 3.82 4.68
CA ASP A 127 -5.40 3.15 5.51
C ASP A 127 -5.61 1.72 5.01
N MET A 128 -5.52 0.75 5.89
CA MET A 128 -5.80 -0.65 5.57
C MET A 128 -7.31 -0.91 5.47
N LYS A 129 -7.67 -1.93 4.69
CA LYS A 129 -9.05 -2.47 4.66
C LYS A 129 -9.47 -2.91 6.06
N GLU A 130 -10.76 -2.85 6.31
CA GLU A 130 -11.35 -3.24 7.61
C GLU A 130 -11.73 -4.72 7.68
N GLY A 131 -11.54 -5.44 6.56
CA GLY A 131 -12.02 -6.81 6.40
C GLY A 131 -13.53 -6.88 6.11
N ASN A 132 -13.96 -8.00 5.54
CA ASN A 132 -15.35 -8.23 5.19
C ASN A 132 -16.17 -8.67 6.41
N SER A 133 -17.17 -7.91 6.80
CA SER A 133 -18.02 -8.24 7.96
C SER A 133 -19.16 -9.23 7.66
N LYS A 134 -19.35 -9.62 6.39
CA LYS A 134 -20.49 -10.46 5.96
C LYS A 134 -20.11 -11.87 5.57
N GLN A 135 -18.98 -12.01 4.85
CA GLN A 135 -18.53 -13.29 4.30
C GLN A 135 -17.00 -13.38 4.27
N PHE A 136 -16.48 -14.59 4.29
CA PHE A 136 -15.07 -14.83 4.08
C PHE A 136 -14.71 -14.60 2.62
N LYS A 137 -13.57 -13.94 2.42
CA LYS A 137 -12.92 -13.78 1.10
C LYS A 137 -11.44 -14.07 1.25
N GLY A 138 -10.87 -14.67 0.24
CA GLY A 138 -9.44 -14.94 0.18
C GLY A 138 -8.93 -14.73 -1.24
N ASP A 139 -7.80 -14.06 -1.35
CA ASP A 139 -7.07 -13.86 -2.59
C ASP A 139 -5.67 -14.42 -2.42
N PHE A 140 -5.20 -15.15 -3.42
CA PHE A 140 -3.85 -15.66 -3.48
C PHE A 140 -3.27 -15.37 -4.85
N THR A 141 -2.11 -14.72 -4.87
CA THR A 141 -1.41 -14.34 -6.11
C THR A 141 0.01 -14.88 -6.08
N VAL A 142 0.41 -15.52 -7.16
CA VAL A 142 1.80 -15.92 -7.43
C VAL A 142 2.29 -15.07 -8.58
N GLY A 143 3.23 -14.19 -8.31
CA GLY A 143 3.90 -13.35 -9.29
C GLY A 143 5.26 -13.91 -9.69
N LEU A 144 5.98 -13.18 -10.54
CA LEU A 144 7.30 -13.59 -11.00
C LEU A 144 8.33 -13.62 -9.85
N VAL A 145 8.30 -12.63 -8.95
CA VAL A 145 9.30 -12.44 -7.90
C VAL A 145 8.75 -12.56 -6.49
N SER A 146 7.41 -12.63 -6.34
CA SER A 146 6.76 -12.66 -5.04
C SER A 146 5.47 -13.46 -5.08
N SER A 147 5.08 -13.97 -3.92
CA SER A 147 3.73 -14.49 -3.67
C SER A 147 3.09 -13.70 -2.54
N LYS A 148 1.79 -13.51 -2.64
CA LYS A 148 1.00 -12.79 -1.65
C LYS A 148 -0.35 -13.44 -1.43
N PHE A 149 -0.85 -13.30 -0.22
CA PHE A 149 -2.20 -13.74 0.13
C PHE A 149 -2.91 -12.66 0.94
N THR A 150 -4.22 -12.65 0.85
CA THR A 150 -5.09 -11.84 1.68
C THR A 150 -6.28 -12.70 2.08
N LEU A 151 -6.57 -12.75 3.37
CA LEU A 151 -7.73 -13.43 3.94
C LEU A 151 -8.51 -12.44 4.79
N GLU A 152 -9.78 -12.30 4.52
CA GLU A 152 -10.67 -11.41 5.27
C GLU A 152 -12.01 -12.09 5.56
N GLY A 153 -12.63 -11.74 6.68
CA GLY A 153 -13.92 -12.30 7.04
C GLY A 153 -14.50 -11.80 8.35
N PRO A 154 -15.72 -12.21 8.67
CA PRO A 154 -16.38 -11.91 9.93
C PRO A 154 -15.87 -12.84 11.06
N ILE A 155 -15.48 -12.25 12.20
CA ILE A 155 -15.40 -12.97 13.48
C ILE A 155 -16.80 -13.01 14.09
N ILE A 156 -17.48 -11.85 14.07
CA ILE A 156 -18.90 -11.73 14.43
C ILE A 156 -19.60 -11.01 13.29
N LYS A 157 -20.55 -11.66 12.63
CA LYS A 157 -21.23 -11.13 11.47
C LYS A 157 -21.79 -9.73 11.75
N ASP A 158 -21.53 -8.80 10.82
CA ASP A 158 -21.91 -7.39 10.83
C ASP A 158 -21.34 -6.54 12.00
N LYS A 159 -20.56 -7.14 12.91
CA LYS A 159 -19.97 -6.47 14.08
C LYS A 159 -18.45 -6.47 14.06
N THR A 160 -17.84 -7.65 13.91
CA THR A 160 -16.38 -7.80 14.00
C THR A 160 -15.85 -8.46 12.76
N SER A 161 -14.92 -7.80 12.10
CA SER A 161 -14.22 -8.33 10.92
C SER A 161 -12.72 -8.35 11.15
N PHE A 162 -12.05 -9.20 10.39
CA PHE A 162 -10.60 -9.24 10.34
C PHE A 162 -10.10 -9.24 8.89
N ILE A 163 -8.88 -8.82 8.72
CA ILE A 163 -8.08 -9.02 7.52
C ILE A 163 -6.66 -9.40 7.92
N ILE A 164 -6.12 -10.40 7.24
CA ILE A 164 -4.71 -10.80 7.34
C ILE A 164 -4.18 -10.82 5.92
N SER A 165 -3.02 -10.22 5.71
CA SER A 165 -2.37 -10.18 4.41
C SER A 165 -0.88 -10.42 4.58
N GLY A 166 -0.33 -11.31 3.78
CA GLY A 166 1.09 -11.61 3.77
C GLY A 166 1.65 -11.54 2.35
N ARG A 167 2.93 -11.16 2.27
CA ARG A 167 3.72 -11.13 1.04
C ARG A 167 5.12 -11.65 1.33
N ARG A 168 5.66 -12.44 0.41
CA ARG A 168 7.06 -12.87 0.44
C ARG A 168 7.64 -12.84 -0.97
N THR A 169 8.85 -12.31 -1.09
CA THR A 169 9.64 -12.42 -2.33
C THR A 169 10.55 -13.65 -2.28
N TYR A 170 10.93 -14.13 -3.47
CA TYR A 170 11.83 -15.27 -3.65
C TYR A 170 12.84 -14.99 -4.76
N ILE A 171 13.38 -13.76 -4.78
CA ILE A 171 14.39 -13.31 -5.74
C ILE A 171 15.63 -14.20 -5.67
N ASP A 172 16.01 -14.62 -4.48
CA ASP A 172 17.10 -15.55 -4.22
C ASP A 172 16.94 -16.88 -5.00
N LEU A 173 15.75 -17.48 -4.99
CA LEU A 173 15.48 -18.74 -5.69
C LEU A 173 15.61 -18.60 -7.21
N ILE A 174 15.23 -17.44 -7.76
CA ILE A 174 15.30 -17.18 -9.20
C ILE A 174 16.73 -16.81 -9.60
N ALA A 175 17.43 -16.01 -8.80
CA ALA A 175 18.78 -15.54 -9.10
C ALA A 175 19.87 -16.58 -8.82
N ALA A 176 19.66 -17.50 -7.88
CA ALA A 176 20.65 -18.50 -7.48
C ALA A 176 21.29 -19.31 -8.64
N PRO A 177 20.53 -19.85 -9.59
CA PRO A 177 21.13 -20.59 -10.70
C PRO A 177 22.02 -19.73 -11.60
N PHE A 178 21.68 -18.45 -11.78
CA PHE A 178 22.49 -17.51 -12.58
C PHE A 178 23.77 -17.10 -11.85
N VAL A 179 23.68 -16.86 -10.54
CA VAL A 179 24.82 -16.52 -9.70
C VAL A 179 25.80 -17.71 -9.64
N ASN A 180 25.29 -18.91 -9.42
CA ASN A 180 26.11 -20.12 -9.38
C ASN A 180 26.77 -20.43 -10.75
N ALA A 181 26.09 -20.17 -11.85
CA ALA A 181 26.66 -20.34 -13.19
C ALA A 181 27.76 -19.32 -13.51
N ALA A 182 27.71 -18.13 -12.89
CA ALA A 182 28.72 -17.09 -13.03
C ALA A 182 29.88 -17.20 -12.00
N SER A 183 29.73 -18.07 -11.00
CA SER A 183 30.75 -18.29 -9.96
C SER A 183 31.91 -19.16 -10.48
N THR A 184 33.10 -19.00 -9.90
CA THR A 184 34.28 -19.78 -10.22
C THR A 184 34.02 -21.28 -9.93
N PRO A 185 34.43 -22.22 -10.78
CA PRO A 185 34.30 -23.65 -10.54
C PRO A 185 34.87 -24.04 -9.15
N GLY A 186 34.01 -24.62 -8.31
CA GLY A 186 34.36 -25.03 -6.95
C GLY A 186 34.00 -24.02 -5.84
N SER A 187 33.46 -22.84 -6.19
CA SER A 187 32.89 -21.88 -5.23
C SER A 187 31.38 -21.89 -5.36
N SER A 188 30.66 -22.21 -4.29
CA SER A 188 29.21 -21.99 -4.20
C SER A 188 28.96 -20.64 -3.50
N THR A 189 28.27 -19.74 -4.18
CA THR A 189 27.84 -18.47 -3.58
C THR A 189 26.38 -18.58 -3.20
N ASP A 190 26.07 -18.61 -1.92
CA ASP A 190 24.69 -18.68 -1.43
C ASP A 190 24.11 -17.24 -1.41
N LEU A 191 23.46 -16.86 -2.52
CA LEU A 191 22.72 -15.59 -2.54
C LEU A 191 21.42 -15.73 -1.73
N ILE A 192 21.31 -14.98 -0.66
CA ILE A 192 20.09 -14.83 0.12
C ILE A 192 19.55 -13.43 -0.11
N LEU A 193 18.43 -13.30 -0.80
CA LEU A 193 17.80 -12.01 -1.10
C LEU A 193 16.28 -12.15 -1.11
N TYR A 194 15.67 -11.95 0.03
CA TYR A 194 14.22 -11.92 0.14
C TYR A 194 13.75 -10.96 1.22
N PHE A 195 12.50 -10.55 1.11
CA PHE A 195 11.78 -9.94 2.21
C PHE A 195 10.41 -10.59 2.38
N TYR A 196 9.81 -10.38 3.53
CA TYR A 196 8.40 -10.70 3.78
C TYR A 196 7.73 -9.62 4.59
N ASP A 197 6.43 -9.50 4.39
CA ASP A 197 5.51 -8.63 5.10
C ASP A 197 4.32 -9.42 5.61
N LEU A 198 3.87 -9.07 6.79
CA LEU A 198 2.61 -9.54 7.35
C LEU A 198 1.85 -8.36 7.94
N ASN A 199 0.61 -8.20 7.50
CA ASN A 199 -0.34 -7.22 8.00
C ASN A 199 -1.54 -7.93 8.61
N ALA A 200 -2.02 -7.44 9.73
CA ALA A 200 -3.25 -7.93 10.35
C ALA A 200 -4.04 -6.76 10.92
N LYS A 201 -5.36 -6.79 10.74
CA LYS A 201 -6.26 -5.80 11.33
C LYS A 201 -7.56 -6.47 11.77
N ILE A 202 -8.00 -6.11 12.96
CA ILE A 202 -9.31 -6.48 13.51
C ILE A 202 -10.08 -5.20 13.73
N ASN A 203 -11.31 -5.17 13.26
CA ASN A 203 -12.21 -4.04 13.39
C ASN A 203 -13.49 -4.47 14.10
N HIS A 204 -13.90 -3.73 15.13
CA HIS A 204 -15.10 -4.02 15.92
C HIS A 204 -16.02 -2.79 16.01
N LYS A 205 -17.28 -2.96 15.62
CA LYS A 205 -18.34 -1.96 15.78
C LYS A 205 -18.98 -2.10 17.14
N ILE A 206 -18.67 -1.20 18.08
CA ILE A 206 -19.29 -1.14 19.40
C ILE A 206 -20.73 -0.65 19.28
N SER A 207 -20.94 0.40 18.46
CA SER A 207 -22.24 1.01 18.22
C SER A 207 -22.29 1.64 16.81
N LYS A 208 -23.42 2.24 16.44
CA LYS A 208 -23.55 2.99 15.17
C LYS A 208 -22.55 4.17 15.08
N LYS A 209 -22.12 4.73 16.21
CA LYS A 209 -21.23 5.90 16.28
C LYS A 209 -19.79 5.56 16.69
N ASN A 210 -19.58 4.40 17.33
CA ASN A 210 -18.29 4.03 17.90
C ASN A 210 -17.75 2.75 17.28
N ARG A 211 -16.47 2.82 16.86
CA ARG A 211 -15.72 1.72 16.28
C ARG A 211 -14.32 1.70 16.89
N ILE A 212 -13.83 0.53 17.16
CA ILE A 212 -12.44 0.31 17.58
C ILE A 212 -11.77 -0.63 16.58
N PHE A 213 -10.49 -0.42 16.33
CA PHE A 213 -9.71 -1.34 15.55
C PHE A 213 -8.33 -1.56 16.20
N PHE A 214 -7.76 -2.69 15.90
CA PHE A 214 -6.37 -3.01 16.19
C PHE A 214 -5.71 -3.41 14.88
N SER A 215 -4.59 -2.78 14.55
CA SER A 215 -3.77 -3.13 13.39
C SER A 215 -2.35 -3.43 13.82
N ALA A 216 -1.73 -4.38 13.13
CA ALA A 216 -0.35 -4.79 13.35
C ALA A 216 0.34 -4.99 11.99
N TYR A 217 1.61 -4.62 11.95
CA TYR A 217 2.49 -4.83 10.80
C TYR A 217 3.81 -5.40 11.30
N THR A 218 4.34 -6.36 10.56
CA THR A 218 5.72 -6.83 10.71
C THR A 218 6.29 -7.14 9.34
N GLY A 219 7.56 -6.80 9.13
CA GLY A 219 8.30 -7.09 7.92
C GLY A 219 9.78 -7.34 8.23
N LYS A 220 10.44 -8.07 7.36
CA LYS A 220 11.87 -8.37 7.49
C LYS A 220 12.52 -8.52 6.13
N ASP A 221 13.69 -7.90 5.99
CA ASP A 221 14.61 -8.11 4.89
C ASP A 221 15.70 -9.09 5.28
N LYS A 222 16.11 -9.93 4.35
CA LYS A 222 17.30 -10.76 4.49
C LYS A 222 18.17 -10.63 3.25
N LEU A 223 19.38 -10.16 3.46
CA LEU A 223 20.42 -10.04 2.47
C LEU A 223 21.66 -10.77 2.99
N GLY A 224 22.22 -11.66 2.18
CA GLY A 224 23.45 -12.38 2.47
C GLY A 224 24.10 -12.88 1.17
N ILE A 225 25.41 -12.93 1.16
CA ILE A 225 26.23 -13.45 0.08
C ILE A 225 27.28 -14.35 0.70
#